data_67274a1c733eab87c645df54bf105a55
#
_entry.id   67274a1c733eab87c645df54bf105a55
#
_cell.length_a   1.000
_cell.length_b   1.000
_cell.length_c   1.000
_cell.angle_alpha   90.00
_cell.angle_beta   90.00
_cell.angle_gamma   90.00
#
_symmetry.space_group_name_H-M   'P 1'
#
loop_
_entity.id
_entity.type
_entity.pdbx_description
1 polymer ?
#
loop_
_entity_poly.entity_id
_entity_poly.type
_entity_poly.pdbx_seq_one_letter_code
_entity_poly.pdbx_strand_id
1 'polypeptide(L)'
;MKALVYTGVEELTYRDEKDPTEISGESILKVHASGICGSDMHAYHGKDERRIPPLILGHEVSGKIKNGKFKDKNVVLNPLITCGKCEYCLNERVLLGMNRPYERSGVFAELVSTPNQNIYEIPDRLDLSEATIAEPTAVSLHAVLMGETSLKKPLSECRTLVQGAGAIGLLCSLILSKIKGNKNIIMSDPNKLRLDVCSK
;
A
#
# COMPACT_ATOMS: atom_id res chain seq x y z
N MET A 1 7.34 -17.65 13.17
CA MET A 1 7.52 -16.19 13.02
C MET A 1 6.65 -15.44 14.00
N LYS A 2 7.05 -14.24 14.38
CA LYS A 2 6.16 -13.34 15.13
C LYS A 2 5.23 -12.60 14.19
N ALA A 3 3.98 -12.39 14.62
CA ALA A 3 2.99 -11.63 13.89
C ALA A 3 2.06 -10.86 14.82
N LEU A 4 1.54 -9.73 14.32
CA LEU A 4 0.48 -8.98 14.98
C LEU A 4 -0.85 -9.40 14.36
N VAL A 5 -1.63 -10.17 15.10
CA VAL A 5 -2.87 -10.80 14.62
C VAL A 5 -4.07 -10.01 15.13
N TYR A 6 -4.95 -9.63 14.20
CA TYR A 6 -6.27 -9.12 14.51
C TYR A 6 -7.13 -10.29 14.99
N THR A 7 -7.48 -10.32 16.28
CA THR A 7 -8.20 -11.42 16.94
C THR A 7 -9.66 -11.08 17.21
N GLY A 8 -10.03 -9.83 17.12
CA GLY A 8 -11.38 -9.35 17.32
C GLY A 8 -11.47 -7.82 17.16
N VAL A 9 -12.68 -7.29 17.24
CA VAL A 9 -12.88 -5.83 17.16
C VAL A 9 -12.11 -5.15 18.29
N GLU A 10 -11.25 -4.21 17.92
CA GLU A 10 -10.35 -3.46 18.81
C GLU A 10 -9.33 -4.35 19.55
N GLU A 11 -9.07 -5.55 19.02
CA GLU A 11 -8.15 -6.50 19.64
C GLU A 11 -7.07 -6.95 18.65
N LEU A 12 -5.81 -6.75 19.04
CA LEU A 12 -4.62 -7.22 18.34
C LEU A 12 -3.75 -8.02 19.29
N THR A 13 -3.32 -9.21 18.85
CA THR A 13 -2.44 -10.08 19.63
C THR A 13 -1.10 -10.25 18.93
N TYR A 14 0.01 -9.88 19.58
CA TYR A 14 1.36 -10.20 19.10
C TYR A 14 1.75 -11.59 19.59
N ARG A 15 1.88 -12.54 18.66
CA ARG A 15 2.08 -13.95 18.99
C ARG A 15 2.93 -14.68 17.96
N ASP A 16 3.25 -15.94 18.26
CA ASP A 16 3.86 -16.86 17.32
C ASP A 16 2.82 -17.41 16.35
N GLU A 17 3.14 -17.33 15.07
CA GLU A 17 2.41 -17.91 13.94
C GLU A 17 3.33 -18.84 13.16
N LYS A 18 2.76 -19.74 12.38
CA LYS A 18 3.52 -20.61 11.47
C LYS A 18 4.24 -19.78 10.41
N ASP A 19 5.48 -20.14 10.14
CA ASP A 19 6.19 -19.56 8.99
C ASP A 19 5.44 -19.85 7.70
N PRO A 20 5.46 -18.92 6.72
CA PRO A 20 4.87 -19.18 5.43
C PRO A 20 5.62 -20.31 4.73
N THR A 21 4.88 -21.21 4.08
CA THR A 21 5.45 -22.31 3.29
C THR A 21 5.97 -21.79 1.95
N GLU A 22 7.06 -22.39 1.46
CA GLU A 22 7.54 -22.13 0.11
C GLU A 22 6.57 -22.69 -0.93
N ILE A 23 6.11 -21.86 -1.84
CA ILE A 23 5.20 -22.21 -2.93
C ILE A 23 5.90 -21.89 -4.25
N SER A 24 5.78 -22.76 -5.24
CA SER A 24 6.33 -22.51 -6.58
C SER A 24 5.75 -21.22 -7.18
N GLY A 25 6.64 -20.36 -7.69
CA GLY A 25 6.24 -19.07 -8.23
C GLY A 25 6.11 -17.94 -7.19
N GLU A 26 6.35 -18.24 -5.92
CA GLU A 26 6.36 -17.28 -4.82
C GLU A 26 7.75 -17.13 -4.20
N SER A 27 7.93 -16.05 -3.48
CA SER A 27 9.11 -15.78 -2.67
C SER A 27 8.71 -15.37 -1.26
N ILE A 28 9.58 -15.64 -0.29
CA ILE A 28 9.39 -15.23 1.09
C ILE A 28 10.11 -13.90 1.32
N LEU A 29 9.34 -12.89 1.67
CA LEU A 29 9.82 -11.59 2.12
C LEU A 29 10.09 -11.65 3.62
N LYS A 30 11.29 -11.25 4.06
CA LYS A 30 11.57 -10.83 5.43
C LYS A 30 11.20 -9.36 5.53
N VAL A 31 10.16 -9.07 6.28
CA VAL A 31 9.66 -7.71 6.48
C VAL A 31 10.69 -6.88 7.24
N HIS A 32 10.98 -5.69 6.73
CA HIS A 32 11.79 -4.69 7.39
C HIS A 32 10.91 -3.64 8.07
N ALA A 33 9.96 -3.09 7.31
CA ALA A 33 9.01 -2.10 7.79
C ALA A 33 7.65 -2.30 7.14
N SER A 34 6.60 -1.91 7.85
CA SER A 34 5.22 -1.94 7.37
C SER A 34 4.48 -0.68 7.77
N GLY A 35 3.75 -0.08 6.84
CA GLY A 35 2.84 1.03 7.09
C GLY A 35 1.49 0.55 7.63
N ILE A 36 0.78 1.47 8.28
CA ILE A 36 -0.60 1.26 8.76
C ILE A 36 -1.53 2.13 7.91
N CYS A 37 -2.37 1.49 7.10
CA CYS A 37 -3.37 2.15 6.29
C CYS A 37 -4.66 2.44 7.07
N GLY A 38 -5.42 3.43 6.64
CA GLY A 38 -6.77 3.67 7.16
C GLY A 38 -7.71 2.47 7.02
N SER A 39 -7.51 1.62 6.02
CA SER A 39 -8.28 0.38 5.86
C SER A 39 -7.97 -0.67 6.93
N ASP A 40 -6.74 -0.70 7.45
CA ASP A 40 -6.39 -1.56 8.60
C ASP A 40 -7.10 -1.07 9.86
N MET A 41 -7.20 0.26 10.04
CA MET A 41 -7.95 0.87 11.14
C MET A 41 -9.46 0.61 11.02
N HIS A 42 -10.02 0.60 9.80
CA HIS A 42 -11.42 0.20 9.59
C HIS A 42 -11.66 -1.26 9.98
N ALA A 43 -10.75 -2.17 9.64
CA ALA A 43 -10.80 -3.55 10.06
C ALA A 43 -10.71 -3.67 11.59
N TYR A 44 -9.72 -3.01 12.20
CA TYR A 44 -9.52 -3.00 13.65
C TYR A 44 -10.78 -2.57 14.42
N HIS A 45 -11.47 -1.54 13.94
CA HIS A 45 -12.73 -1.07 14.56
C HIS A 45 -13.99 -1.85 14.12
N GLY A 46 -13.84 -2.99 13.46
CA GLY A 46 -14.97 -3.83 13.03
C GLY A 46 -15.85 -3.21 11.94
N LYS A 47 -15.35 -2.22 11.18
CA LYS A 47 -16.08 -1.51 10.12
C LYS A 47 -15.88 -2.11 8.72
N ASP A 48 -15.09 -3.17 8.60
CA ASP A 48 -14.88 -3.91 7.34
C ASP A 48 -15.29 -5.37 7.52
N GLU A 49 -16.51 -5.70 7.14
CA GLU A 49 -17.09 -7.04 7.24
C GLU A 49 -16.33 -8.12 6.47
N ARG A 50 -15.46 -7.72 5.54
CA ARG A 50 -14.59 -8.66 4.78
C ARG A 50 -13.38 -9.13 5.57
N ARG A 51 -13.03 -8.45 6.64
CA ARG A 51 -11.87 -8.74 7.48
C ARG A 51 -12.28 -9.52 8.72
N ILE A 52 -12.50 -10.81 8.53
CA ILE A 52 -12.97 -11.71 9.59
C ILE A 52 -11.78 -12.19 10.42
N PRO A 53 -11.75 -11.94 11.75
CA PRO A 53 -10.70 -12.44 12.61
C PRO A 53 -10.79 -13.98 12.82
N PRO A 54 -9.66 -14.70 13.10
CA PRO A 54 -8.31 -14.15 13.25
C PRO A 54 -7.61 -13.94 11.90
N LEU A 55 -6.88 -12.82 11.76
CA LEU A 55 -6.25 -12.47 10.50
C LEU A 55 -5.06 -11.53 10.74
N ILE A 56 -3.97 -11.67 9.99
CA ILE A 56 -2.87 -10.72 9.96
C ILE A 56 -3.25 -9.61 8.98
N LEU A 57 -3.25 -8.36 9.45
CA LEU A 57 -3.52 -7.16 8.65
C LEU A 57 -2.26 -6.61 7.99
N GLY A 58 -2.41 -5.47 7.30
CA GLY A 58 -1.32 -4.74 6.66
C GLY A 58 -1.12 -5.10 5.19
N HIS A 59 -0.71 -4.10 4.39
CA HIS A 59 -0.46 -4.24 2.95
C HIS A 59 0.57 -3.25 2.40
N GLU A 60 1.07 -2.34 3.22
CA GLU A 60 2.14 -1.41 2.89
C GLU A 60 3.44 -1.97 3.47
N VAL A 61 4.40 -2.40 2.64
CA VAL A 61 5.56 -3.15 3.13
C VAL A 61 6.81 -2.97 2.30
N SER A 62 7.93 -2.99 2.98
CA SER A 62 9.26 -3.13 2.40
C SER A 62 10.05 -4.20 3.15
N GLY A 63 11.01 -4.78 2.49
CA GLY A 63 11.87 -5.78 3.11
C GLY A 63 12.85 -6.43 2.16
N LYS A 64 13.40 -7.55 2.59
CA LYS A 64 14.40 -8.31 1.84
C LYS A 64 13.91 -9.72 1.53
N ILE A 65 14.06 -10.16 0.30
CA ILE A 65 13.66 -11.51 -0.12
C ILE A 65 14.64 -12.54 0.40
N LYS A 66 14.12 -13.62 1.01
CA LYS A 66 14.92 -14.72 1.57
C LYS A 66 15.27 -15.81 0.57
N ASN A 67 14.41 -16.06 -0.41
CA ASN A 67 14.53 -17.20 -1.34
C ASN A 67 14.02 -16.86 -2.75
N GLY A 68 14.17 -17.82 -3.69
CA GLY A 68 13.64 -17.72 -5.03
C GLY A 68 14.36 -16.72 -5.94
N LYS A 69 13.66 -16.27 -7.00
CA LYS A 69 14.22 -15.45 -8.08
C LYS A 69 14.80 -14.12 -7.59
N PHE A 70 14.23 -13.52 -6.56
CA PHE A 70 14.61 -12.21 -6.03
C PHE A 70 15.45 -12.29 -4.75
N LYS A 71 16.04 -13.47 -4.47
CA LYS A 71 16.84 -13.66 -3.25
C LYS A 71 17.83 -12.51 -3.02
N ASP A 72 17.90 -12.04 -1.78
CA ASP A 72 18.76 -10.97 -1.29
C ASP A 72 18.47 -9.56 -1.83
N LYS A 73 17.40 -9.39 -2.64
CA LYS A 73 16.96 -8.09 -3.13
C LYS A 73 16.13 -7.34 -2.08
N ASN A 74 16.34 -6.03 -2.01
CA ASN A 74 15.48 -5.10 -1.30
C ASN A 74 14.27 -4.77 -2.16
N VAL A 75 13.07 -4.90 -1.61
CA VAL A 75 11.82 -4.83 -2.39
C VAL A 75 10.69 -4.17 -1.64
N VAL A 76 9.69 -3.75 -2.41
CA VAL A 76 8.32 -3.46 -1.97
C VAL A 76 7.36 -4.40 -2.67
N LEU A 77 6.15 -4.56 -2.14
CA LEU A 77 5.13 -5.43 -2.70
C LEU A 77 3.95 -4.63 -3.26
N ASN A 78 3.41 -5.12 -4.38
CA ASN A 78 2.06 -4.76 -4.79
C ASN A 78 1.08 -5.70 -4.06
N PRO A 79 0.22 -5.20 -3.18
CA PRO A 79 -0.70 -6.04 -2.41
C PRO A 79 -1.86 -6.60 -3.24
N LEU A 80 -2.03 -6.13 -4.49
CA LEU A 80 -3.09 -6.58 -5.38
C LEU A 80 -2.70 -7.89 -6.07
N ILE A 81 -2.94 -9.00 -5.38
CA ILE A 81 -2.74 -10.33 -5.94
C ILE A 81 -3.96 -10.70 -6.79
N THR A 82 -3.76 -10.92 -8.07
CA THR A 82 -4.81 -11.16 -9.07
C THR A 82 -4.59 -12.45 -9.82
N CYS A 83 -5.63 -12.98 -10.46
CA CYS A 83 -5.49 -14.19 -11.28
C CYS A 83 -4.78 -13.94 -12.62
N GLY A 84 -4.66 -12.67 -13.05
CA GLY A 84 -4.01 -12.25 -14.29
C GLY A 84 -4.69 -12.69 -15.60
N LYS A 85 -5.78 -13.45 -15.55
CA LYS A 85 -6.39 -14.07 -16.74
C LYS A 85 -7.90 -13.86 -16.91
N CYS A 86 -8.60 -13.37 -15.90
CA CYS A 86 -10.02 -13.05 -16.05
C CYS A 86 -10.20 -11.72 -16.78
N GLU A 87 -11.40 -11.49 -17.32
CA GLU A 87 -11.76 -10.26 -18.05
C GLU A 87 -11.41 -8.99 -17.26
N TYR A 88 -11.67 -8.98 -15.95
CA TYR A 88 -11.38 -7.82 -15.09
C TYR A 88 -9.87 -7.55 -14.95
N CYS A 89 -9.05 -8.60 -14.85
CA CYS A 89 -7.59 -8.44 -14.81
C CYS A 89 -7.05 -7.95 -16.16
N LEU A 90 -7.56 -8.48 -17.27
CA LEU A 90 -7.13 -8.13 -18.63
C LEU A 90 -7.53 -6.70 -19.02
N ASN A 91 -8.62 -6.19 -18.44
CA ASN A 91 -9.11 -4.84 -18.64
C ASN A 91 -8.71 -3.86 -17.53
N GLU A 92 -7.68 -4.20 -16.74
CA GLU A 92 -7.17 -3.39 -15.62
C GLU A 92 -8.20 -3.06 -14.53
N ARG A 93 -9.33 -3.78 -14.50
CA ARG A 93 -10.39 -3.68 -13.49
C ARG A 93 -10.16 -4.63 -12.32
N VAL A 94 -8.95 -4.68 -11.86
CA VAL A 94 -8.46 -5.64 -10.86
C VAL A 94 -9.33 -5.68 -9.58
N LEU A 95 -9.88 -4.55 -9.19
CA LEU A 95 -10.74 -4.45 -8.00
C LEU A 95 -12.07 -5.21 -8.13
N LEU A 96 -12.49 -5.54 -9.35
CA LEU A 96 -13.72 -6.28 -9.65
C LEU A 96 -13.46 -7.76 -9.95
N GLY A 97 -12.19 -8.18 -10.01
CA GLY A 97 -11.80 -9.56 -10.28
C GLY A 97 -12.27 -10.55 -9.22
N MET A 98 -12.75 -11.73 -9.66
CA MET A 98 -13.39 -12.72 -8.78
C MET A 98 -12.44 -13.49 -7.86
N ASN A 99 -11.14 -13.53 -8.15
CA ASN A 99 -10.16 -14.33 -7.38
C ASN A 99 -9.25 -13.44 -6.53
N ARG A 100 -9.85 -12.69 -5.62
CA ARG A 100 -9.09 -12.02 -4.57
C ARG A 100 -8.85 -13.01 -3.45
N PRO A 101 -7.61 -13.32 -3.15
CA PRO A 101 -7.32 -14.08 -1.95
C PRO A 101 -7.42 -13.15 -0.73
N TYR A 102 -8.63 -12.92 -0.23
CA TYR A 102 -8.81 -12.37 1.12
C TYR A 102 -8.27 -13.32 2.20
N GLU A 103 -7.90 -14.52 1.81
CA GLU A 103 -7.38 -15.59 2.66
C GLU A 103 -5.86 -15.49 2.89
N ARG A 104 -5.15 -14.56 2.23
CA ARG A 104 -3.71 -14.41 2.46
C ARG A 104 -3.44 -13.52 3.66
N SER A 105 -2.50 -13.97 4.48
CA SER A 105 -1.97 -13.17 5.58
C SER A 105 -1.42 -11.84 5.08
N GLY A 106 -1.72 -10.77 5.81
CA GLY A 106 -1.15 -9.45 5.59
C GLY A 106 0.31 -9.37 6.04
N VAL A 107 0.84 -8.16 6.07
CA VAL A 107 2.28 -7.92 6.23
C VAL A 107 2.70 -7.51 7.65
N PHE A 108 1.77 -7.49 8.62
CA PHE A 108 2.12 -7.26 10.04
C PHE A 108 2.72 -8.53 10.66
N ALA A 109 3.77 -9.07 10.03
CA ALA A 109 4.48 -10.28 10.41
C ALA A 109 5.96 -10.19 10.03
N GLU A 110 6.81 -11.03 10.61
CA GLU A 110 8.22 -11.08 10.26
C GLU A 110 8.47 -11.62 8.84
N LEU A 111 7.61 -12.53 8.37
CA LEU A 111 7.73 -13.19 7.07
C LEU A 111 6.39 -13.17 6.33
N VAL A 112 6.46 -12.97 5.02
CA VAL A 112 5.29 -12.98 4.13
C VAL A 112 5.62 -13.74 2.85
N SER A 113 4.76 -14.69 2.43
CA SER A 113 4.83 -15.27 1.09
C SER A 113 4.10 -14.39 0.08
N THR A 114 4.71 -14.17 -1.07
CA THR A 114 4.16 -13.32 -2.13
C THR A 114 4.48 -13.85 -3.52
N PRO A 115 3.56 -13.77 -4.49
CA PRO A 115 3.85 -14.12 -5.87
C PRO A 115 4.96 -13.24 -6.45
N ASN A 116 5.85 -13.84 -7.23
CA ASN A 116 6.99 -13.13 -7.82
C ASN A 116 6.58 -11.92 -8.70
N GLN A 117 5.40 -11.97 -9.31
CA GLN A 117 4.87 -10.87 -10.12
C GLN A 117 4.48 -9.62 -9.29
N ASN A 118 4.32 -9.78 -7.98
CA ASN A 118 3.95 -8.70 -7.07
C ASN A 118 5.16 -8.03 -6.41
N ILE A 119 6.39 -8.47 -6.77
CA ILE A 119 7.65 -7.99 -6.18
C ILE A 119 8.24 -6.91 -7.07
N TYR A 120 8.58 -5.77 -6.46
CA TYR A 120 9.27 -4.66 -7.11
C TYR A 120 10.58 -4.37 -6.39
N GLU A 121 11.71 -4.52 -7.10
CA GLU A 121 13.01 -4.13 -6.56
C GLU A 121 13.08 -2.62 -6.37
N ILE A 122 13.66 -2.19 -5.27
CA ILE A 122 13.87 -0.77 -4.99
C ILE A 122 15.35 -0.41 -5.28
N PRO A 123 15.63 0.86 -5.66
CA PRO A 123 16.99 1.32 -5.83
C PRO A 123 17.79 1.23 -4.51
N ASP A 124 19.07 0.85 -4.59
CA ASP A 124 19.95 0.67 -3.42
C ASP A 124 20.07 1.94 -2.56
N ARG A 125 19.87 3.12 -3.16
CA ARG A 125 19.91 4.42 -2.47
C ARG A 125 18.69 4.72 -1.60
N LEU A 126 17.62 3.94 -1.74
CA LEU A 126 16.37 4.14 -1.00
C LEU A 126 16.39 3.30 0.27
N ASP A 127 16.18 3.94 1.41
CA ASP A 127 16.04 3.25 2.68
C ASP A 127 14.77 2.39 2.70
N LEU A 128 14.86 1.22 3.33
CA LEU A 128 13.74 0.29 3.40
C LEU A 128 12.55 0.87 4.18
N SER A 129 12.80 1.65 5.23
CA SER A 129 11.71 2.27 5.99
C SER A 129 10.98 3.32 5.14
N GLU A 130 11.73 4.12 4.36
CA GLU A 130 11.16 5.09 3.43
C GLU A 130 10.40 4.38 2.28
N ALA A 131 10.93 3.27 1.78
CA ALA A 131 10.30 2.51 0.70
C ALA A 131 8.90 1.98 1.06
N THR A 132 8.57 1.88 2.33
CA THR A 132 7.25 1.42 2.80
C THR A 132 6.10 2.27 2.26
N ILE A 133 6.35 3.55 1.95
CA ILE A 133 5.32 4.46 1.38
C ILE A 133 5.08 4.24 -0.12
N ALA A 134 5.72 3.27 -0.77
CA ALA A 134 5.56 3.03 -2.21
C ALA A 134 4.11 2.70 -2.59
N GLU A 135 3.43 1.86 -1.79
CA GLU A 135 2.03 1.51 -2.03
C GLU A 135 1.10 2.73 -1.94
N PRO A 136 1.04 3.50 -0.84
CA PRO A 136 0.17 4.68 -0.79
C PRO A 136 0.59 5.76 -1.80
N THR A 137 1.85 5.82 -2.21
CA THR A 137 2.29 6.70 -3.30
C THR A 137 1.70 6.26 -4.64
N ALA A 138 1.67 4.96 -4.93
CA ALA A 138 1.05 4.42 -6.15
C ALA A 138 -0.46 4.70 -6.17
N VAL A 139 -1.16 4.52 -5.04
CA VAL A 139 -2.58 4.88 -4.89
C VAL A 139 -2.81 6.36 -5.17
N SER A 140 -1.97 7.23 -4.59
CA SER A 140 -2.06 8.68 -4.77
C SER A 140 -1.78 9.10 -6.21
N LEU A 141 -0.77 8.50 -6.85
CA LEU A 141 -0.45 8.73 -8.26
C LEU A 141 -1.61 8.31 -9.16
N HIS A 142 -2.18 7.14 -8.91
CA HIS A 142 -3.35 6.67 -9.67
C HIS A 142 -4.52 7.65 -9.56
N ALA A 143 -4.83 8.13 -8.37
CA ALA A 143 -5.90 9.11 -8.15
C ALA A 143 -5.65 10.42 -8.93
N VAL A 144 -4.42 10.94 -8.91
CA VAL A 144 -4.05 12.14 -9.66
C VAL A 144 -4.17 11.92 -11.17
N LEU A 145 -3.68 10.78 -11.69
CA LEU A 145 -3.77 10.44 -13.11
C LEU A 145 -5.22 10.27 -13.57
N MET A 146 -6.06 9.61 -12.78
CA MET A 146 -7.49 9.48 -13.07
C MET A 146 -8.20 10.83 -13.11
N GLY A 147 -7.87 11.74 -12.18
CA GLY A 147 -8.40 13.10 -12.20
C GLY A 147 -7.95 13.86 -13.46
N GLU A 148 -6.70 13.71 -13.88
CA GLU A 148 -6.16 14.37 -15.08
C GLU A 148 -6.90 13.99 -16.36
N THR A 149 -7.32 12.72 -16.51
CA THR A 149 -8.06 12.27 -17.70
C THR A 149 -9.38 13.00 -17.94
N SER A 150 -9.95 13.59 -16.89
CA SER A 150 -11.21 14.33 -16.95
C SER A 150 -11.03 15.82 -17.25
N LEU A 151 -9.78 16.29 -17.31
CA LEU A 151 -9.47 17.72 -17.52
C LEU A 151 -9.28 18.05 -18.99
N LYS A 152 -9.65 19.31 -19.35
CA LYS A 152 -9.43 19.87 -20.71
C LYS A 152 -8.09 20.60 -20.83
N LYS A 153 -7.32 20.71 -19.76
CA LYS A 153 -6.02 21.39 -19.71
C LYS A 153 -5.07 20.65 -18.75
N PRO A 154 -3.75 20.84 -18.88
CA PRO A 154 -2.77 20.20 -18.00
C PRO A 154 -2.97 20.55 -16.53
N LEU A 155 -2.65 19.61 -15.65
CA LEU A 155 -2.70 19.84 -14.20
C LEU A 155 -1.82 21.02 -13.75
N SER A 156 -0.70 21.29 -14.43
CA SER A 156 0.18 22.44 -14.17
C SER A 156 -0.51 23.81 -14.28
N GLU A 157 -1.59 23.88 -15.06
CA GLU A 157 -2.37 25.11 -15.29
C GLU A 157 -3.64 25.20 -14.43
N CYS A 158 -3.89 24.19 -13.60
CA CYS A 158 -5.09 24.11 -12.77
C CYS A 158 -4.87 24.75 -11.40
N ARG A 159 -5.93 25.34 -10.84
CA ARG A 159 -6.04 25.55 -9.41
C ARG A 159 -6.56 24.27 -8.79
N THR A 160 -5.82 23.69 -7.86
CA THR A 160 -6.13 22.39 -7.27
C THR A 160 -6.34 22.53 -5.78
N LEU A 161 -7.46 22.01 -5.28
CA LEU A 161 -7.72 21.85 -3.85
C LEU A 161 -7.52 20.40 -3.46
N VAL A 162 -6.63 20.14 -2.50
CA VAL A 162 -6.47 18.85 -1.85
C VAL A 162 -7.15 18.92 -0.48
N GLN A 163 -8.23 18.17 -0.34
CA GLN A 163 -9.00 18.09 0.89
C GLN A 163 -8.53 16.90 1.73
N GLY A 164 -7.97 17.18 2.91
CA GLY A 164 -7.30 16.23 3.78
C GLY A 164 -5.77 16.29 3.65
N ALA A 165 -5.08 16.60 4.75
CA ALA A 165 -3.63 16.67 4.85
C ALA A 165 -3.04 15.43 5.57
N GLY A 166 -3.68 14.27 5.41
CA GLY A 166 -3.13 12.96 5.79
C GLY A 166 -2.13 12.44 4.76
N ALA A 167 -1.68 11.19 4.93
CA ALA A 167 -0.67 10.57 4.06
C ALA A 167 -1.03 10.67 2.56
N ILE A 168 -2.25 10.28 2.17
CA ILE A 168 -2.69 10.34 0.77
C ILE A 168 -2.74 11.77 0.24
N GLY A 169 -3.28 12.73 1.02
CA GLY A 169 -3.35 14.13 0.57
C GLY A 169 -1.96 14.75 0.40
N LEU A 170 -1.02 14.47 1.31
CA LEU A 170 0.37 14.89 1.20
C LEU A 170 1.04 14.30 -0.05
N LEU A 171 0.89 12.99 -0.27
CA LEU A 171 1.44 12.32 -1.45
C LEU A 171 0.83 12.87 -2.76
N CYS A 172 -0.50 13.07 -2.81
CA CYS A 172 -1.14 13.73 -3.95
C CYS A 172 -0.55 15.12 -4.21
N SER A 173 -0.37 15.93 -3.16
CA SER A 173 0.22 17.27 -3.29
C SER A 173 1.66 17.26 -3.80
N LEU A 174 2.47 16.30 -3.33
CA LEU A 174 3.83 16.11 -3.82
C LEU A 174 3.84 15.69 -5.30
N ILE A 175 2.96 14.77 -5.69
CA ILE A 175 2.82 14.33 -7.08
C ILE A 175 2.37 15.51 -7.98
N LEU A 176 1.34 16.25 -7.57
CA LEU A 176 0.88 17.44 -8.28
C LEU A 176 2.00 18.48 -8.44
N SER A 177 2.73 18.76 -7.37
CA SER A 177 3.79 19.76 -7.38
C SER A 177 5.04 19.29 -8.13
N LYS A 178 5.60 18.12 -7.77
CA LYS A 178 6.92 17.68 -8.22
C LYS A 178 6.89 16.94 -9.55
N ILE A 179 5.80 16.22 -9.85
CA ILE A 179 5.67 15.41 -11.07
C ILE A 179 4.85 16.15 -12.13
N LYS A 180 3.73 16.77 -11.73
CA LYS A 180 2.83 17.46 -12.66
C LYS A 180 3.12 18.96 -12.82
N GLY A 181 4.06 19.51 -12.04
CA GLY A 181 4.47 20.91 -12.12
C GLY A 181 3.41 21.94 -11.68
N ASN A 182 2.40 21.49 -10.93
CA ASN A 182 1.35 22.38 -10.46
C ASN A 182 1.88 23.28 -9.33
N LYS A 183 1.75 24.60 -9.49
CA LYS A 183 2.17 25.60 -8.51
C LYS A 183 0.99 26.24 -7.76
N ASN A 184 -0.24 25.88 -8.10
CA ASN A 184 -1.46 26.45 -7.53
C ASN A 184 -2.25 25.41 -6.74
N ILE A 185 -1.59 24.83 -5.72
CA ILE A 185 -2.17 23.82 -4.86
C ILE A 185 -2.56 24.46 -3.52
N ILE A 186 -3.79 24.22 -3.11
CA ILE A 186 -4.32 24.60 -1.80
C ILE A 186 -4.61 23.30 -1.06
N MET A 187 -4.14 23.22 0.18
CA MET A 187 -4.48 22.11 1.08
C MET A 187 -5.44 22.58 2.16
N SER A 188 -6.40 21.71 2.52
CA SER A 188 -7.38 21.98 3.58
C SER A 188 -7.51 20.75 4.49
N ASP A 189 -7.41 20.95 5.80
CA ASP A 189 -7.63 19.94 6.83
C ASP A 189 -8.16 20.62 8.10
N PRO A 190 -9.11 20.03 8.83
CA PRO A 190 -9.55 20.57 10.13
C PRO A 190 -8.45 20.47 11.20
N ASN A 191 -7.47 19.62 11.03
CA ASN A 191 -6.35 19.45 11.95
C ASN A 191 -5.17 20.35 11.56
N LYS A 192 -4.96 21.40 12.37
CA LYS A 192 -3.90 22.39 12.14
C LYS A 192 -2.50 21.76 12.12
N LEU A 193 -2.22 20.76 12.98
CA LEU A 193 -0.90 20.10 13.01
C LEU A 193 -0.57 19.39 11.68
N ARG A 194 -1.57 18.85 11.00
CA ARG A 194 -1.39 18.27 9.67
C ARG A 194 -1.07 19.34 8.62
N LEU A 195 -1.74 20.49 8.68
CA LEU A 195 -1.45 21.60 7.77
C LEU A 195 -0.06 22.18 7.99
N ASP A 196 0.42 22.25 9.24
CA ASP A 196 1.76 22.75 9.57
C ASP A 196 2.88 21.88 8.95
N VAL A 197 2.63 20.59 8.73
CA VAL A 197 3.55 19.69 8.00
C VAL A 197 3.60 20.03 6.51
N CYS A 198 2.47 20.43 5.92
CA CYS A 198 2.39 20.76 4.49
C CYS A 198 3.12 22.04 4.09
N SER A 199 3.40 22.91 5.06
CA SER A 199 4.07 24.21 4.83
C SER A 199 5.59 24.12 4.88
N LYS A 200 6.15 22.97 5.19
CA LYS A 200 7.59 22.67 5.22
C LYS A 200 8.05 22.04 3.90
#